data_4e76e62b7bda3fe2d04a7ea9a0332d6b
#
_entry.id   4e76e62b7bda3fe2d04a7ea9a0332d6b
#
_cell.length_a   1.000
_cell.length_b   1.000
_cell.length_c   1.000
_cell.angle_alpha   90.00
_cell.angle_beta   90.00
_cell.angle_gamma   90.00
#
_symmetry.space_group_name_H-M   'P 1'
#
loop_
_entity.id
_entity.type
_entity.pdbx_description
1 polymer ?
#
loop_
_entity_poly.entity_id
_entity_poly.type
_entity_poly.pdbx_seq_one_letter_code
_entity_poly.pdbx_strand_id
1 'polypeptide(L)'
;AFQLYPPAAEQGYPPAQCALGYCYEVGSGTAEDKTKAVEWYEKAAQRGHATAQCNLAYCYEQGIGVAEDKTKAVEWYARAAEQEHPRAMCNLGLCYEYGEGVAEDKTKAAEWYEKAARRGYAPAQCNLGFFYDRGVGVAEDAAKAVEWYERAAEQGYPRAQCNLGYCYESGKGVKEDKARAVKLYRQAAEQGSSVGQCNLGYCMLKGIGIRPDPAQAVYWFRKAAEGGSGRAMCLLGDCYREGQGVEADAAQARTCYQKAIDLGFDAKEELEELDKAAPAGAAEQPKKKKSFLGRLFGK
;
A
#
# COMPACT_ATOMS: atom_id res chain seq x y z
N ALA A 1 1.01 20.33 25.34
CA ALA A 1 1.61 20.83 24.08
C ALA A 1 0.71 21.90 23.42
N PHE A 2 -0.60 21.65 23.22
CA PHE A 2 -1.51 22.60 22.54
C PHE A 2 -1.44 24.02 23.10
N GLN A 3 -1.44 24.18 24.44
CA GLN A 3 -1.41 25.53 25.12
C GLN A 3 -0.14 26.35 24.83
N LEU A 4 0.92 25.75 24.32
CA LEU A 4 2.19 26.42 24.02
C LEU A 4 2.25 27.03 22.61
N TYR A 5 1.41 26.55 21.68
CA TYR A 5 1.47 27.00 20.28
C TYR A 5 0.77 28.33 20.01
N PRO A 6 -0.44 28.62 20.58
CA PRO A 6 -1.20 29.81 20.23
C PRO A 6 -0.42 31.13 20.34
N PRO A 7 0.31 31.42 21.44
CA PRO A 7 1.02 32.70 21.55
C PRO A 7 2.09 32.91 20.46
N ALA A 8 2.83 31.87 20.12
CA ALA A 8 3.84 31.93 19.06
C ALA A 8 3.22 31.95 17.66
N ALA A 9 2.14 31.22 17.45
CA ALA A 9 1.41 31.19 16.20
C ALA A 9 0.75 32.53 15.87
N GLU A 10 0.16 33.19 16.88
CA GLU A 10 -0.42 34.53 16.77
C GLU A 10 0.64 35.60 16.47
N GLN A 11 1.85 35.46 17.01
CA GLN A 11 3.00 36.29 16.67
C GLN A 11 3.55 35.98 15.26
N GLY A 12 3.01 34.99 14.59
CA GLY A 12 3.34 34.66 13.20
C GLY A 12 4.52 33.71 13.03
N TYR A 13 4.92 32.96 14.07
CA TYR A 13 5.98 31.94 13.94
C TYR A 13 5.51 30.72 13.13
N PRO A 14 6.04 30.47 11.90
CA PRO A 14 5.47 29.49 11.00
C PRO A 14 5.46 28.04 11.54
N PRO A 15 6.50 27.54 12.24
CA PRO A 15 6.45 26.22 12.84
C PRO A 15 5.34 26.06 13.89
N ALA A 16 5.07 27.09 14.70
CA ALA A 16 3.98 27.08 15.69
C ALA A 16 2.60 27.12 15.00
N GLN A 17 2.47 27.91 13.93
CA GLN A 17 1.26 27.93 13.10
C GLN A 17 0.98 26.55 12.47
N CYS A 18 2.01 25.89 11.92
CA CYS A 18 1.89 24.55 11.37
C CYS A 18 1.50 23.52 12.45
N ALA A 19 2.13 23.57 13.63
CA ALA A 19 1.82 22.70 14.76
C ALA A 19 0.38 22.92 15.28
N LEU A 20 -0.06 24.16 15.34
CA LEU A 20 -1.43 24.51 15.75
C LEU A 20 -2.45 24.02 14.73
N GLY A 21 -2.16 24.16 13.43
CA GLY A 21 -2.97 23.58 12.34
C GLY A 21 -3.13 22.07 12.52
N TYR A 22 -2.04 21.35 12.77
CA TYR A 22 -2.08 19.90 13.02
C TYR A 22 -2.90 19.55 14.28
N CYS A 23 -2.80 20.33 15.35
CA CYS A 23 -3.62 20.12 16.55
C CYS A 23 -5.12 20.23 16.25
N TYR A 24 -5.54 21.19 15.44
CA TYR A 24 -6.92 21.32 15.01
C TYR A 24 -7.33 20.20 14.04
N GLU A 25 -6.43 19.75 13.17
CA GLU A 25 -6.70 18.67 12.21
C GLU A 25 -7.06 17.34 12.91
N VAL A 26 -6.31 17.00 13.99
CA VAL A 26 -6.45 15.70 14.69
C VAL A 26 -7.17 15.80 16.04
N GLY A 27 -7.59 16.98 16.46
CA GLY A 27 -8.22 17.18 17.77
C GLY A 27 -7.27 17.03 18.95
N SER A 28 -5.96 17.28 18.79
CA SER A 28 -4.96 17.09 19.84
C SER A 28 -4.90 18.27 20.80
N GLY A 29 -5.51 18.13 21.97
CA GLY A 29 -5.59 19.16 23.00
C GLY A 29 -6.64 20.25 22.73
N THR A 30 -7.43 20.08 21.69
CA THR A 30 -8.58 20.92 21.29
C THR A 30 -9.62 20.04 20.59
N ALA A 31 -10.83 20.57 20.36
CA ALA A 31 -11.76 19.90 19.46
C ALA A 31 -11.23 19.91 18.01
N GLU A 32 -11.51 18.85 17.28
CA GLU A 32 -11.18 18.78 15.85
C GLU A 32 -11.91 19.90 15.09
N ASP A 33 -11.16 20.62 14.25
CA ASP A 33 -11.68 21.71 13.40
C ASP A 33 -10.82 21.83 12.15
N LYS A 34 -11.19 21.11 11.11
CA LYS A 34 -10.41 21.04 9.87
C LYS A 34 -10.34 22.38 9.13
N THR A 35 -11.35 23.22 9.27
CA THR A 35 -11.33 24.57 8.67
C THR A 35 -10.29 25.45 9.34
N LYS A 36 -10.24 25.44 10.68
CA LYS A 36 -9.18 26.14 11.41
C LYS A 36 -7.80 25.57 11.12
N ALA A 37 -7.69 24.26 10.94
CA ALA A 37 -6.43 23.64 10.57
C ALA A 37 -5.90 24.23 9.25
N VAL A 38 -6.75 24.32 8.22
CA VAL A 38 -6.40 24.93 6.92
C VAL A 38 -5.99 26.39 7.08
N GLU A 39 -6.76 27.20 7.85
CA GLU A 39 -6.40 28.60 8.10
C GLU A 39 -5.00 28.78 8.70
N TRP A 40 -4.62 27.91 9.63
CA TRP A 40 -3.29 27.95 10.23
C TRP A 40 -2.20 27.42 9.29
N TYR A 41 -2.51 26.38 8.51
CA TYR A 41 -1.59 25.90 7.47
C TYR A 41 -1.36 26.96 6.39
N GLU A 42 -2.39 27.70 5.97
CA GLU A 42 -2.25 28.78 4.99
C GLU A 42 -1.32 29.90 5.51
N LYS A 43 -1.50 30.33 6.75
CA LYS A 43 -0.63 31.35 7.37
C LYS A 43 0.84 30.92 7.38
N ALA A 44 1.12 29.67 7.75
CA ALA A 44 2.48 29.13 7.77
C ALA A 44 3.04 28.91 6.35
N ALA A 45 2.21 28.39 5.43
CA ALA A 45 2.58 28.11 4.04
C ALA A 45 2.94 29.39 3.27
N GLN A 46 2.17 30.46 3.45
CA GLN A 46 2.44 31.78 2.86
C GLN A 46 3.76 32.37 3.34
N ARG A 47 4.22 31.98 4.53
CA ARG A 47 5.53 32.36 5.10
C ARG A 47 6.66 31.40 4.72
N GLY A 48 6.41 30.50 3.78
CA GLY A 48 7.41 29.60 3.23
C GLY A 48 7.67 28.33 4.02
N HIS A 49 6.84 27.97 5.03
CA HIS A 49 7.07 26.76 5.83
C HIS A 49 6.71 25.49 5.02
N ALA A 50 7.73 24.74 4.60
CA ALA A 50 7.57 23.60 3.67
C ALA A 50 6.60 22.51 4.16
N THR A 51 6.64 22.17 5.46
CA THR A 51 5.70 21.18 6.02
C THR A 51 4.25 21.69 5.98
N ALA A 52 4.03 22.98 6.25
CA ALA A 52 2.68 23.55 6.16
C ALA A 52 2.20 23.63 4.71
N GLN A 53 3.08 23.95 3.76
CA GLN A 53 2.76 23.89 2.32
C GLN A 53 2.36 22.48 1.90
N CYS A 54 3.08 21.45 2.35
CA CYS A 54 2.75 20.05 2.08
C CYS A 54 1.42 19.62 2.73
N ASN A 55 1.13 20.06 3.96
CA ASN A 55 -0.13 19.75 4.62
C ASN A 55 -1.31 20.49 3.98
N LEU A 56 -1.13 21.77 3.64
CA LEU A 56 -2.14 22.55 2.92
C LEU A 56 -2.46 21.95 1.55
N ALA A 57 -1.42 21.51 0.81
CA ALA A 57 -1.58 20.81 -0.45
C ALA A 57 -2.45 19.55 -0.28
N TYR A 58 -2.19 18.75 0.76
CA TYR A 58 -2.99 17.58 1.07
C TYR A 58 -4.44 17.94 1.44
N CYS A 59 -4.67 19.04 2.15
CA CYS A 59 -6.02 19.51 2.44
C CYS A 59 -6.78 19.87 1.15
N TYR A 60 -6.14 20.56 0.21
CA TYR A 60 -6.75 20.85 -1.10
C TYR A 60 -6.95 19.60 -1.95
N GLU A 61 -6.02 18.64 -1.92
CA GLU A 61 -6.13 17.38 -2.66
C GLU A 61 -7.33 16.54 -2.21
N GLN A 62 -7.57 16.48 -0.90
CA GLN A 62 -8.60 15.63 -0.28
C GLN A 62 -9.88 16.37 0.10
N GLY A 63 -9.97 17.68 -0.09
CA GLY A 63 -11.11 18.48 0.34
C GLY A 63 -11.27 18.55 1.87
N ILE A 64 -10.19 18.51 2.63
CA ILE A 64 -10.20 18.49 4.10
C ILE A 64 -10.24 19.94 4.62
N GLY A 65 -11.36 20.35 5.20
CA GLY A 65 -11.55 21.70 5.76
C GLY A 65 -11.59 22.82 4.72
N VAL A 66 -11.49 22.50 3.44
CA VAL A 66 -11.54 23.38 2.27
C VAL A 66 -12.12 22.61 1.09
N ALA A 67 -12.69 23.30 0.10
CA ALA A 67 -13.14 22.64 -1.13
C ALA A 67 -11.95 21.99 -1.86
N GLU A 68 -12.16 20.79 -2.40
CA GLU A 68 -11.16 20.08 -3.19
C GLU A 68 -10.71 20.94 -4.38
N ASP A 69 -9.39 21.06 -4.54
CA ASP A 69 -8.75 21.78 -5.65
C ASP A 69 -7.38 21.16 -5.93
N LYS A 70 -7.36 20.15 -6.80
CA LYS A 70 -6.14 19.41 -7.15
C LYS A 70 -5.08 20.29 -7.82
N THR A 71 -5.49 21.34 -8.52
CA THR A 71 -4.54 22.28 -9.14
C THR A 71 -3.80 23.07 -8.07
N LYS A 72 -4.51 23.62 -7.08
CA LYS A 72 -3.87 24.26 -5.93
C LYS A 72 -3.02 23.31 -5.11
N ALA A 73 -3.45 22.05 -4.97
CA ALA A 73 -2.63 21.04 -4.30
C ALA A 73 -1.27 20.89 -4.97
N VAL A 74 -1.25 20.75 -6.31
CA VAL A 74 0.00 20.68 -7.11
C VAL A 74 0.88 21.91 -6.90
N GLU A 75 0.30 23.12 -6.93
CA GLU A 75 1.06 24.36 -6.70
C GLU A 75 1.75 24.39 -5.33
N TRP A 76 1.05 23.97 -4.27
CA TRP A 76 1.60 23.94 -2.91
C TRP A 76 2.59 22.79 -2.72
N TYR A 77 2.34 21.60 -3.32
CA TYR A 77 3.34 20.54 -3.34
C TYR A 77 4.62 20.96 -4.06
N ALA A 78 4.51 21.65 -5.19
CA ALA A 78 5.67 22.15 -5.94
C ALA A 78 6.52 23.11 -5.09
N ARG A 79 5.89 24.08 -4.41
CA ARG A 79 6.59 25.02 -3.52
C ARG A 79 7.31 24.30 -2.36
N ALA A 80 6.70 23.30 -1.78
CA ALA A 80 7.33 22.50 -0.73
C ALA A 80 8.45 21.60 -1.30
N ALA A 81 8.27 21.07 -2.50
CA ALA A 81 9.25 20.24 -3.19
C ALA A 81 10.50 21.04 -3.62
N GLU A 82 10.35 22.31 -4.01
CA GLU A 82 11.47 23.24 -4.26
C GLU A 82 12.35 23.45 -3.01
N GLN A 83 11.75 23.33 -1.82
CA GLN A 83 12.47 23.34 -0.54
C GLN A 83 12.95 21.93 -0.12
N GLU A 84 12.96 21.00 -1.05
CA GLU A 84 13.43 19.63 -0.85
C GLU A 84 12.65 18.83 0.20
N HIS A 85 11.37 19.17 0.42
CA HIS A 85 10.52 18.43 1.36
C HIS A 85 10.15 17.05 0.80
N PRO A 86 10.62 15.91 1.38
CA PRO A 86 10.56 14.61 0.70
C PRO A 86 9.15 14.10 0.44
N ARG A 87 8.23 14.31 1.39
CA ARG A 87 6.81 13.93 1.25
C ARG A 87 6.14 14.73 0.13
N ALA A 88 6.44 16.03 0.01
CA ALA A 88 5.87 16.87 -1.03
C ALA A 88 6.38 16.47 -2.41
N MET A 89 7.67 16.15 -2.55
CA MET A 89 8.23 15.61 -3.80
C MET A 89 7.53 14.31 -4.19
N CYS A 90 7.31 13.40 -3.24
CA CYS A 90 6.63 12.13 -3.51
C CYS A 90 5.17 12.37 -3.96
N ASN A 91 4.44 13.25 -3.26
CA ASN A 91 3.05 13.55 -3.62
C ASN A 91 2.96 14.27 -4.97
N LEU A 92 3.90 15.17 -5.27
CA LEU A 92 3.99 15.79 -6.60
C LEU A 92 4.25 14.73 -7.69
N GLY A 93 5.08 13.73 -7.40
CA GLY A 93 5.27 12.57 -8.25
C GLY A 93 3.95 11.81 -8.50
N LEU A 94 3.15 11.58 -7.46
CA LEU A 94 1.81 10.97 -7.59
C LEU A 94 0.88 11.83 -8.46
N CYS A 95 0.87 13.15 -8.28
CA CYS A 95 0.06 14.04 -9.12
C CYS A 95 0.42 13.89 -10.62
N TYR A 96 1.71 13.84 -10.96
CA TYR A 96 2.14 13.56 -12.33
C TYR A 96 1.87 12.13 -12.79
N GLU A 97 1.94 11.14 -11.89
CA GLU A 97 1.65 9.74 -12.21
C GLU A 97 0.21 9.53 -12.66
N TYR A 98 -0.75 10.17 -11.99
CA TYR A 98 -2.18 9.98 -12.23
C TYR A 98 -2.85 11.13 -12.99
N GLY A 99 -2.13 12.21 -13.30
CA GLY A 99 -2.69 13.38 -13.95
C GLY A 99 -3.66 14.16 -13.05
N GLU A 100 -3.40 14.19 -11.75
CA GLU A 100 -4.26 14.85 -10.77
C GLU A 100 -3.84 16.31 -10.56
N GLY A 101 -4.66 17.26 -11.01
CA GLY A 101 -4.38 18.69 -10.96
C GLY A 101 -3.30 19.16 -11.93
N VAL A 102 -2.70 18.26 -12.69
CA VAL A 102 -1.67 18.49 -13.71
C VAL A 102 -1.78 17.42 -14.80
N ALA A 103 -1.30 17.67 -16.00
CA ALA A 103 -1.27 16.66 -17.05
C ALA A 103 -0.40 15.45 -16.64
N GLU A 104 -0.88 14.23 -16.94
CA GLU A 104 -0.13 13.00 -16.67
C GLU A 104 1.24 13.03 -17.36
N ASP A 105 2.28 12.71 -16.61
CA ASP A 105 3.66 12.63 -17.09
C ASP A 105 4.46 11.67 -16.22
N LYS A 106 4.51 10.39 -16.64
CA LYS A 106 5.22 9.34 -15.91
C LYS A 106 6.73 9.60 -15.79
N THR A 107 7.33 10.30 -16.74
CA THR A 107 8.75 10.64 -16.69
C THR A 107 9.02 11.65 -15.58
N LYS A 108 8.21 12.71 -15.52
CA LYS A 108 8.28 13.66 -14.40
C LYS A 108 7.96 13.04 -13.06
N ALA A 109 6.99 12.10 -13.01
CA ALA A 109 6.71 11.36 -11.80
C ALA A 109 7.95 10.60 -11.29
N ALA A 110 8.65 9.90 -12.20
CA ALA A 110 9.90 9.20 -11.89
C ALA A 110 10.99 10.14 -11.36
N GLU A 111 11.16 11.31 -12.00
CA GLU A 111 12.13 12.33 -11.55
C GLU A 111 11.85 12.83 -10.14
N TRP A 112 10.57 13.08 -9.80
CA TRP A 112 10.18 13.51 -8.46
C TRP A 112 10.32 12.40 -7.43
N TYR A 113 9.96 11.16 -7.79
CA TYR A 113 10.22 10.00 -6.93
C TYR A 113 11.70 9.81 -6.67
N GLU A 114 12.56 9.98 -7.70
CA GLU A 114 14.00 9.85 -7.52
C GLU A 114 14.56 10.91 -6.56
N LYS A 115 14.13 12.17 -6.68
CA LYS A 115 14.52 13.24 -5.76
C LYS A 115 14.13 12.90 -4.32
N ALA A 116 12.88 12.48 -4.08
CA ALA A 116 12.40 12.09 -2.76
C ALA A 116 13.10 10.84 -2.22
N ALA A 117 13.33 9.83 -3.08
CA ALA A 117 13.99 8.57 -2.74
C ALA A 117 15.45 8.78 -2.32
N ARG A 118 16.18 9.66 -3.00
CA ARG A 118 17.55 10.07 -2.63
C ARG A 118 17.62 10.80 -1.28
N ARG A 119 16.51 11.43 -0.84
CA ARG A 119 16.35 12.01 0.51
C ARG A 119 15.93 10.98 1.57
N GLY A 120 15.90 9.70 1.22
CA GLY A 120 15.60 8.61 2.13
C GLY A 120 14.10 8.37 2.36
N TYR A 121 13.20 8.97 1.59
CA TYR A 121 11.76 8.80 1.80
C TYR A 121 11.29 7.44 1.30
N ALA A 122 10.99 6.53 2.22
CA ALA A 122 10.67 5.13 1.92
C ALA A 122 9.48 4.93 0.95
N PRO A 123 8.37 5.69 1.03
CA PRO A 123 7.31 5.59 0.02
C PRO A 123 7.79 5.91 -1.39
N ALA A 124 8.62 6.95 -1.55
CA ALA A 124 9.18 7.31 -2.85
C ALA A 124 10.18 6.28 -3.37
N GLN A 125 11.02 5.71 -2.49
CA GLN A 125 11.91 4.59 -2.84
C GLN A 125 11.11 3.39 -3.36
N CYS A 126 10.01 3.05 -2.69
CA CYS A 126 9.14 1.97 -3.14
C CYS A 126 8.46 2.28 -4.48
N ASN A 127 7.98 3.50 -4.69
CA ASN A 127 7.36 3.91 -5.96
C ASN A 127 8.40 3.91 -7.10
N LEU A 128 9.60 4.44 -6.86
CA LEU A 128 10.68 4.41 -7.84
C LEU A 128 11.11 2.98 -8.19
N GLY A 129 11.20 2.09 -7.18
CA GLY A 129 11.42 0.67 -7.39
C GLY A 129 10.37 0.07 -8.31
N PHE A 130 9.08 0.38 -8.09
CA PHE A 130 7.99 -0.08 -8.96
C PHE A 130 8.12 0.47 -10.39
N PHE A 131 8.53 1.72 -10.56
CA PHE A 131 8.74 2.32 -11.87
C PHE A 131 9.86 1.60 -12.64
N TYR A 132 10.98 1.27 -12.00
CA TYR A 132 12.03 0.45 -12.61
C TYR A 132 11.59 -1.00 -12.85
N ASP A 133 10.78 -1.59 -11.97
CA ASP A 133 10.27 -2.96 -12.12
C ASP A 133 9.36 -3.13 -13.34
N ARG A 134 8.64 -2.06 -13.72
CA ARG A 134 7.64 -2.05 -14.78
C ARG A 134 8.03 -1.24 -16.01
N GLY A 135 9.13 -0.53 -16.00
CA GLY A 135 9.52 0.36 -17.08
C GLY A 135 8.54 1.54 -17.27
N VAL A 136 8.00 2.09 -16.15
CA VAL A 136 7.06 3.21 -16.19
C VAL A 136 7.81 4.53 -16.09
N GLY A 137 7.77 5.36 -17.12
CA GLY A 137 8.48 6.65 -17.16
C GLY A 137 10.01 6.56 -17.14
N VAL A 138 10.55 5.36 -16.98
CA VAL A 138 11.98 5.00 -17.02
C VAL A 138 12.15 3.68 -17.75
N ALA A 139 13.35 3.37 -18.23
CA ALA A 139 13.64 2.06 -18.78
C ALA A 139 13.52 0.97 -17.68
N GLU A 140 12.94 -0.20 -18.03
CA GLU A 140 12.83 -1.33 -17.11
C GLU A 140 14.23 -1.77 -16.65
N ASP A 141 14.40 -1.90 -15.33
CA ASP A 141 15.64 -2.34 -14.71
C ASP A 141 15.32 -3.03 -13.37
N ALA A 142 15.15 -4.35 -13.42
CA ALA A 142 14.78 -5.13 -12.26
C ALA A 142 15.84 -5.11 -11.15
N ALA A 143 17.13 -4.94 -11.48
CA ALA A 143 18.18 -4.85 -10.47
C ALA A 143 18.08 -3.53 -9.70
N LYS A 144 17.88 -2.40 -10.40
CA LYS A 144 17.61 -1.11 -9.74
C LYS A 144 16.32 -1.12 -8.93
N ALA A 145 15.29 -1.80 -9.41
CA ALA A 145 14.06 -1.97 -8.64
C ALA A 145 14.33 -2.63 -7.28
N VAL A 146 15.11 -3.72 -7.28
CA VAL A 146 15.53 -4.41 -6.05
C VAL A 146 16.31 -3.47 -5.12
N GLU A 147 17.29 -2.72 -5.63
CA GLU A 147 18.06 -1.76 -4.82
C GLU A 147 17.16 -0.74 -4.10
N TRP A 148 16.17 -0.21 -4.79
CA TRP A 148 15.25 0.77 -4.21
C TRP A 148 14.27 0.12 -3.22
N TYR A 149 13.78 -1.09 -3.53
CA TYR A 149 12.95 -1.84 -2.60
C TYR A 149 13.74 -2.23 -1.33
N GLU A 150 15.02 -2.60 -1.44
CA GLU A 150 15.87 -2.91 -0.28
C GLU A 150 15.97 -1.71 0.66
N ARG A 151 16.29 -0.52 0.13
CA ARG A 151 16.37 0.71 0.93
C ARG A 151 15.07 1.06 1.66
N ALA A 152 13.93 0.88 1.00
CA ALA A 152 12.63 1.13 1.63
C ALA A 152 12.26 0.04 2.64
N ALA A 153 12.59 -1.23 2.35
CA ALA A 153 12.32 -2.37 3.23
C ALA A 153 13.17 -2.33 4.51
N GLU A 154 14.42 -1.86 4.43
CA GLU A 154 15.30 -1.63 5.58
C GLU A 154 14.72 -0.59 6.56
N GLN A 155 13.96 0.40 6.05
CA GLN A 155 13.22 1.35 6.87
C GLN A 155 11.90 0.77 7.42
N GLY A 156 11.62 -0.50 7.16
CA GLY A 156 10.41 -1.17 7.62
C GLY A 156 9.17 -0.91 6.76
N TYR A 157 9.29 -0.32 5.55
CA TYR A 157 8.13 0.00 4.74
C TYR A 157 7.44 -1.27 4.19
N PRO A 158 6.19 -1.60 4.63
CA PRO A 158 5.60 -2.91 4.38
C PRO A 158 5.38 -3.22 2.89
N ARG A 159 5.01 -2.23 2.08
CA ARG A 159 4.82 -2.40 0.64
C ARG A 159 6.14 -2.77 -0.06
N ALA A 160 7.25 -2.15 0.34
CA ALA A 160 8.56 -2.48 -0.19
C ALA A 160 9.03 -3.87 0.25
N GLN A 161 8.75 -4.26 1.51
CA GLN A 161 9.03 -5.63 1.99
C GLN A 161 8.27 -6.67 1.16
N CYS A 162 7.01 -6.41 0.82
CA CYS A 162 6.24 -7.32 -0.06
C CYS A 162 6.81 -7.38 -1.48
N ASN A 163 7.16 -6.24 -2.07
CA ASN A 163 7.70 -6.18 -3.43
C ASN A 163 9.09 -6.86 -3.50
N LEU A 164 9.95 -6.57 -2.53
CA LEU A 164 11.25 -7.22 -2.42
C LEU A 164 11.13 -8.73 -2.17
N GLY A 165 10.17 -9.13 -1.33
CA GLY A 165 9.83 -10.53 -1.10
C GLY A 165 9.47 -11.24 -2.41
N TYR A 166 8.67 -10.60 -3.26
CA TYR A 166 8.35 -11.12 -4.58
C TYR A 166 9.58 -11.23 -5.49
N CYS A 167 10.46 -10.24 -5.48
CA CYS A 167 11.72 -10.30 -6.24
C CYS A 167 12.58 -11.50 -5.83
N TYR A 168 12.71 -11.76 -4.52
CA TYR A 168 13.43 -12.95 -4.03
C TYR A 168 12.69 -14.26 -4.30
N GLU A 169 11.36 -14.28 -4.26
CA GLU A 169 10.58 -15.49 -4.56
C GLU A 169 10.69 -15.89 -6.02
N SER A 170 10.68 -14.92 -6.95
CA SER A 170 10.69 -15.12 -8.39
C SER A 170 12.06 -15.10 -9.04
N GLY A 171 13.08 -14.59 -8.34
CA GLY A 171 14.41 -14.34 -8.91
C GLY A 171 14.45 -13.14 -9.87
N LYS A 172 13.46 -12.21 -9.80
CA LYS A 172 13.43 -11.02 -10.66
C LYS A 172 14.40 -9.95 -10.14
N GLY A 173 15.42 -9.64 -10.91
CA GLY A 173 16.43 -8.63 -10.58
C GLY A 173 17.42 -9.04 -9.47
N VAL A 174 17.24 -10.20 -8.86
CA VAL A 174 18.07 -10.74 -7.80
C VAL A 174 18.08 -12.28 -7.88
N LYS A 175 19.09 -12.94 -7.32
CA LYS A 175 19.08 -14.40 -7.22
C LYS A 175 17.90 -14.86 -6.35
N GLU A 176 17.17 -15.88 -6.82
CA GLU A 176 16.07 -16.48 -6.07
C GLU A 176 16.50 -16.92 -4.66
N ASP A 177 15.72 -16.48 -3.66
CA ASP A 177 15.86 -16.86 -2.25
C ASP A 177 14.47 -16.85 -1.58
N LYS A 178 13.79 -17.99 -1.66
CA LYS A 178 12.42 -18.15 -1.10
C LYS A 178 12.38 -18.01 0.42
N ALA A 179 13.45 -18.35 1.11
CA ALA A 179 13.51 -18.19 2.57
C ALA A 179 13.58 -16.71 2.96
N ARG A 180 14.36 -15.92 2.21
CA ARG A 180 14.43 -14.46 2.37
C ARG A 180 13.09 -13.80 2.02
N ALA A 181 12.39 -14.27 0.98
CA ALA A 181 11.06 -13.82 0.63
C ALA A 181 10.05 -14.00 1.79
N VAL A 182 10.03 -15.21 2.39
CA VAL A 182 9.17 -15.51 3.56
C VAL A 182 9.47 -14.59 4.74
N LYS A 183 10.75 -14.30 5.01
CA LYS A 183 11.14 -13.37 6.08
C LYS A 183 10.58 -11.97 5.84
N LEU A 184 10.65 -11.47 4.60
CA LEU A 184 10.14 -10.16 4.23
C LEU A 184 8.61 -10.10 4.28
N TYR A 185 7.92 -11.13 3.79
CA TYR A 185 6.46 -11.21 3.91
C TYR A 185 6.01 -11.26 5.38
N ARG A 186 6.75 -11.98 6.25
CA ARG A 186 6.48 -12.01 7.69
C ARG A 186 6.62 -10.64 8.32
N GLN A 187 7.69 -9.91 8.01
CA GLN A 187 7.90 -8.55 8.50
C GLN A 187 6.75 -7.61 8.11
N ALA A 188 6.28 -7.68 6.86
CA ALA A 188 5.15 -6.91 6.40
C ALA A 188 3.83 -7.36 7.08
N ALA A 189 3.62 -8.68 7.24
CA ALA A 189 2.42 -9.26 7.84
C ALA A 189 2.28 -8.86 9.31
N GLU A 190 3.35 -8.88 10.08
CA GLU A 190 3.40 -8.48 11.49
C GLU A 190 3.10 -7.00 11.69
N GLN A 191 3.36 -6.17 10.69
CA GLN A 191 2.98 -4.75 10.65
C GLN A 191 1.53 -4.52 10.17
N GLY A 192 0.75 -5.58 9.94
CA GLY A 192 -0.65 -5.48 9.52
C GLY A 192 -0.86 -5.35 8.01
N SER A 193 0.17 -5.51 7.17
CA SER A 193 -0.01 -5.51 5.72
C SER A 193 -0.83 -6.70 5.26
N SER A 194 -2.03 -6.46 4.74
CA SER A 194 -2.89 -7.53 4.21
C SER A 194 -2.24 -8.27 3.02
N VAL A 195 -1.43 -7.57 2.22
CA VAL A 195 -0.63 -8.18 1.15
C VAL A 195 0.45 -9.09 1.72
N GLY A 196 1.19 -8.62 2.74
CA GLY A 196 2.20 -9.43 3.44
C GLY A 196 1.60 -10.65 4.11
N GLN A 197 0.47 -10.50 4.79
CA GLN A 197 -0.28 -11.59 5.43
C GLN A 197 -0.75 -12.62 4.41
N CYS A 198 -1.32 -12.19 3.28
CA CYS A 198 -1.77 -13.08 2.21
C CYS A 198 -0.60 -13.85 1.58
N ASN A 199 0.52 -13.18 1.29
CA ASN A 199 1.70 -13.82 0.71
C ASN A 199 2.35 -14.80 1.68
N LEU A 200 2.48 -14.44 2.96
CA LEU A 200 2.99 -15.34 4.01
C LEU A 200 2.11 -16.59 4.15
N GLY A 201 0.79 -16.40 4.21
CA GLY A 201 -0.17 -17.51 4.25
C GLY A 201 -0.03 -18.43 3.04
N TYR A 202 0.14 -17.86 1.85
CA TYR A 202 0.34 -18.63 0.62
C TYR A 202 1.66 -19.43 0.65
N CYS A 203 2.74 -18.83 1.11
CA CYS A 203 4.02 -19.53 1.29
C CYS A 203 3.89 -20.70 2.27
N MET A 204 3.18 -20.52 3.39
CA MET A 204 2.92 -21.57 4.37
C MET A 204 2.01 -22.68 3.83
N LEU A 205 1.00 -22.33 3.02
CA LEU A 205 0.12 -23.33 2.40
C LEU A 205 0.85 -24.21 1.39
N LYS A 206 1.73 -23.62 0.58
CA LYS A 206 2.41 -24.29 -0.54
C LYS A 206 3.82 -24.78 -0.19
N GLY A 207 4.37 -24.45 0.98
CA GLY A 207 5.73 -24.80 1.37
C GLY A 207 6.81 -24.05 0.58
N ILE A 208 6.54 -22.80 0.21
CA ILE A 208 7.49 -21.95 -0.54
C ILE A 208 8.45 -21.33 0.46
N GLY A 209 9.73 -21.76 0.45
CA GLY A 209 10.77 -21.23 1.32
C GLY A 209 10.60 -21.49 2.82
N ILE A 210 9.56 -22.24 3.21
CA ILE A 210 9.23 -22.61 4.58
C ILE A 210 8.54 -23.98 4.59
N ARG A 211 8.60 -24.69 5.72
CA ARG A 211 7.84 -25.94 5.89
C ARG A 211 6.34 -25.64 5.78
N PRO A 212 5.58 -26.44 5.03
CA PRO A 212 4.12 -26.27 4.95
C PRO A 212 3.44 -26.30 6.31
N ASP A 213 2.55 -25.35 6.53
CA ASP A 213 1.67 -25.28 7.70
C ASP A 213 0.31 -24.70 7.28
N PRO A 214 -0.63 -25.53 6.78
CA PRO A 214 -1.93 -25.06 6.31
C PRO A 214 -2.77 -24.40 7.42
N ALA A 215 -2.63 -24.80 8.68
CA ALA A 215 -3.37 -24.18 9.77
C ALA A 215 -2.92 -22.74 10.01
N GLN A 216 -1.61 -22.49 10.00
CA GLN A 216 -1.07 -21.15 10.07
C GLN A 216 -1.39 -20.34 8.79
N ALA A 217 -1.43 -20.97 7.63
CA ALA A 217 -1.85 -20.30 6.40
C ALA A 217 -3.28 -19.75 6.53
N VAL A 218 -4.21 -20.54 7.03
CA VAL A 218 -5.60 -20.11 7.28
C VAL A 218 -5.66 -18.95 8.27
N TYR A 219 -4.87 -18.98 9.34
CA TYR A 219 -4.77 -17.87 10.29
C TYR A 219 -4.38 -16.56 9.57
N TRP A 220 -3.34 -16.60 8.73
CA TRP A 220 -2.88 -15.41 8.01
C TRP A 220 -3.86 -14.96 6.93
N PHE A 221 -4.54 -15.88 6.24
CA PHE A 221 -5.59 -15.51 5.29
C PHE A 221 -6.77 -14.82 5.96
N ARG A 222 -7.19 -15.27 7.16
CA ARG A 222 -8.24 -14.60 7.94
C ARG A 222 -7.82 -13.17 8.29
N LYS A 223 -6.60 -12.98 8.78
CA LYS A 223 -6.05 -11.66 9.08
C LYS A 223 -6.02 -10.73 7.84
N ALA A 224 -5.55 -11.25 6.70
CA ALA A 224 -5.55 -10.49 5.46
C ALA A 224 -6.97 -10.14 4.99
N ALA A 225 -7.92 -11.05 5.17
CA ALA A 225 -9.32 -10.86 4.82
C ALA A 225 -10.01 -9.81 5.72
N GLU A 226 -9.70 -9.78 7.03
CA GLU A 226 -10.11 -8.70 7.95
C GLU A 226 -9.58 -7.33 7.47
N GLY A 227 -8.40 -7.30 6.85
CA GLY A 227 -7.82 -6.12 6.20
C GLY A 227 -8.34 -5.85 4.78
N GLY A 228 -9.43 -6.48 4.35
CA GLY A 228 -10.09 -6.23 3.06
C GLY A 228 -9.45 -6.92 1.85
N SER A 229 -8.60 -7.94 2.03
CA SER A 229 -7.98 -8.66 0.93
C SER A 229 -8.96 -9.66 0.29
N GLY A 230 -9.52 -9.31 -0.88
CA GLY A 230 -10.35 -10.24 -1.67
C GLY A 230 -9.58 -11.49 -2.11
N ARG A 231 -8.29 -11.35 -2.44
CA ARG A 231 -7.41 -12.49 -2.73
C ARG A 231 -7.30 -13.47 -1.56
N ALA A 232 -7.14 -12.96 -0.35
CA ALA A 232 -7.07 -13.79 0.84
C ALA A 232 -8.40 -14.49 1.13
N MET A 233 -9.53 -13.82 0.87
CA MET A 233 -10.86 -14.44 0.94
C MET A 233 -10.99 -15.60 -0.05
N CYS A 234 -10.53 -15.45 -1.29
CA CYS A 234 -10.55 -16.52 -2.28
C CYS A 234 -9.70 -17.73 -1.82
N LEU A 235 -8.46 -17.49 -1.36
CA LEU A 235 -7.57 -18.54 -0.84
C LEU A 235 -8.14 -19.23 0.40
N LEU A 236 -8.84 -18.50 1.27
CA LEU A 236 -9.55 -19.06 2.41
C LEU A 236 -10.72 -19.95 1.94
N GLY A 237 -11.43 -19.55 0.90
CA GLY A 237 -12.45 -20.36 0.24
C GLY A 237 -11.88 -21.69 -0.29
N ASP A 238 -10.70 -21.65 -0.93
CA ASP A 238 -9.98 -22.85 -1.37
C ASP A 238 -9.63 -23.77 -0.17
N CYS A 239 -9.17 -23.17 0.94
CA CYS A 239 -8.87 -23.94 2.15
C CYS A 239 -10.11 -24.67 2.70
N TYR A 240 -11.28 -24.01 2.74
CA TYR A 240 -12.53 -24.65 3.14
C TYR A 240 -13.01 -25.67 2.13
N ARG A 241 -12.88 -25.43 0.81
CA ARG A 241 -13.29 -26.41 -0.21
C ARG A 241 -12.46 -27.69 -0.14
N GLU A 242 -11.16 -27.56 0.11
CA GLU A 242 -10.21 -28.69 0.06
C GLU A 242 -9.89 -29.29 1.44
N GLY A 243 -10.38 -28.70 2.53
CA GLY A 243 -10.06 -29.14 3.90
C GLY A 243 -8.59 -28.90 4.26
N GLN A 244 -7.96 -27.85 3.73
CA GLN A 244 -6.55 -27.55 3.99
C GLN A 244 -6.40 -26.61 5.19
N GLY A 245 -5.95 -27.13 6.32
CA GLY A 245 -5.76 -26.38 7.56
C GLY A 245 -7.05 -26.02 8.31
N VAL A 246 -8.18 -26.39 7.77
CA VAL A 246 -9.53 -26.32 8.36
C VAL A 246 -10.32 -27.55 7.90
N GLU A 247 -11.42 -27.86 8.59
CA GLU A 247 -12.37 -28.86 8.12
C GLU A 247 -13.04 -28.40 6.82
N ALA A 248 -13.25 -29.33 5.90
CA ALA A 248 -13.88 -29.03 4.62
C ALA A 248 -15.33 -28.58 4.83
N ASP A 249 -15.68 -27.42 4.27
CA ASP A 249 -17.00 -26.82 4.41
C ASP A 249 -17.35 -26.02 3.13
N ALA A 250 -18.19 -26.61 2.29
CA ALA A 250 -18.63 -26.00 1.03
C ALA A 250 -19.44 -24.70 1.24
N ALA A 251 -20.19 -24.59 2.35
CA ALA A 251 -20.96 -23.38 2.65
C ALA A 251 -20.04 -22.20 3.03
N GLN A 252 -19.01 -22.49 3.83
CA GLN A 252 -17.98 -21.52 4.15
C GLN A 252 -17.16 -21.14 2.91
N ALA A 253 -16.78 -22.09 2.07
CA ALA A 253 -16.08 -21.84 0.81
C ALA A 253 -16.88 -20.88 -0.07
N ARG A 254 -18.19 -21.15 -0.27
CA ARG A 254 -19.10 -20.27 -1.01
C ARG A 254 -19.13 -18.86 -0.45
N THR A 255 -19.27 -18.74 0.86
CA THR A 255 -19.31 -17.44 1.54
C THR A 255 -18.01 -16.65 1.32
N CYS A 256 -16.86 -17.34 1.36
CA CYS A 256 -15.57 -16.73 1.12
C CYS A 256 -15.41 -16.26 -0.34
N TYR A 257 -15.79 -17.05 -1.33
CA TYR A 257 -15.73 -16.65 -2.73
C TYR A 257 -16.66 -15.48 -3.03
N GLN A 258 -17.89 -15.48 -2.49
CA GLN A 258 -18.80 -14.35 -2.65
C GLN A 258 -18.21 -13.06 -2.06
N LYS A 259 -17.67 -13.11 -0.84
CA LYS A 259 -16.98 -11.97 -0.24
C LYS A 259 -15.75 -11.51 -1.02
N ALA A 260 -15.00 -12.44 -1.64
CA ALA A 260 -13.88 -12.09 -2.52
C ALA A 260 -14.37 -11.25 -3.72
N ILE A 261 -15.48 -11.66 -4.34
CA ILE A 261 -16.12 -10.96 -5.45
C ILE A 261 -16.60 -9.57 -5.00
N ASP A 262 -17.27 -9.47 -3.85
CA ASP A 262 -17.77 -8.20 -3.28
C ASP A 262 -16.60 -7.23 -2.98
N LEU A 263 -15.42 -7.76 -2.68
CA LEU A 263 -14.17 -7.00 -2.51
C LEU A 263 -13.44 -6.72 -3.85
N GLY A 264 -14.05 -7.04 -4.99
CA GLY A 264 -13.49 -6.77 -6.31
C GLY A 264 -12.45 -7.79 -6.79
N PHE A 265 -12.29 -8.92 -6.11
CA PHE A 265 -11.42 -10.01 -6.57
C PHE A 265 -12.24 -11.01 -7.40
N ASP A 266 -11.72 -11.38 -8.59
CA ASP A 266 -12.41 -12.32 -9.46
C ASP A 266 -12.28 -13.77 -8.95
N ALA A 267 -13.33 -14.25 -8.28
CA ALA A 267 -13.48 -15.60 -7.76
C ALA A 267 -14.75 -16.29 -8.33
N LYS A 268 -15.24 -15.83 -9.48
CA LYS A 268 -16.47 -16.35 -10.08
C LYS A 268 -16.31 -17.79 -10.56
N GLU A 269 -15.16 -18.11 -11.14
CA GLU A 269 -14.85 -19.45 -11.62
C GLU A 269 -14.85 -20.47 -10.46
N GLU A 270 -14.24 -20.11 -9.33
CA GLU A 270 -14.19 -20.94 -8.12
C GLU A 270 -15.59 -21.15 -7.53
N LEU A 271 -16.43 -20.11 -7.53
CA LEU A 271 -17.82 -20.19 -7.06
C LEU A 271 -18.67 -21.07 -7.97
N GLU A 272 -18.57 -20.92 -9.29
CA GLU A 272 -19.29 -21.75 -10.25
C GLU A 272 -18.86 -23.23 -10.20
N GLU A 273 -17.57 -23.50 -9.99
CA GLU A 273 -17.08 -24.88 -9.81
C GLU A 273 -17.64 -25.51 -8.55
N LEU A 274 -17.71 -24.74 -7.45
CA LEU A 274 -18.31 -25.21 -6.22
C LEU A 274 -19.81 -25.52 -6.39
N ASP A 275 -20.53 -24.71 -7.17
CA ASP A 275 -21.95 -24.89 -7.47
C ASP A 275 -22.23 -26.13 -8.33
N LYS A 276 -21.35 -26.42 -9.26
CA LYS A 276 -21.42 -27.62 -10.12
C LYS A 276 -21.06 -28.90 -9.35
N ALA A 277 -20.26 -28.78 -8.29
CA ALA A 277 -19.85 -29.90 -7.45
C ALA A 277 -20.90 -30.29 -6.36
N ALA A 278 -21.93 -29.48 -6.13
CA ALA A 278 -23.06 -29.77 -5.27
C ALA A 278 -24.33 -30.02 -6.14
N PRO A 279 -25.06 -31.15 -6.14
CA PRO A 279 -24.88 -32.42 -5.48
C PRO A 279 -24.90 -33.63 -6.43
N ALA A 280 -23.85 -34.35 -6.53
CA ALA A 280 -23.91 -35.77 -6.94
C ALA A 280 -22.92 -36.50 -6.03
N GLY A 281 -23.47 -37.30 -5.11
CA GLY A 281 -22.65 -38.16 -4.27
C GLY A 281 -21.76 -39.05 -5.11
N ALA A 282 -20.48 -38.80 -5.10
CA ALA A 282 -19.38 -39.74 -5.31
C ALA A 282 -18.05 -38.96 -5.36
N ALA A 283 -17.08 -39.46 -4.61
CA ALA A 283 -15.73 -38.91 -4.55
C ALA A 283 -15.02 -39.00 -5.90
N GLU A 284 -14.74 -37.89 -6.53
CA GLU A 284 -13.70 -37.80 -7.56
C GLU A 284 -12.57 -36.88 -7.07
N GLN A 285 -11.35 -37.41 -7.12
CA GLN A 285 -10.15 -36.68 -6.76
C GLN A 285 -9.93 -35.47 -7.66
N PRO A 286 -9.57 -34.29 -7.14
CA PRO A 286 -9.39 -33.08 -7.94
C PRO A 286 -8.19 -33.21 -8.90
N LYS A 287 -8.42 -32.95 -10.18
CA LYS A 287 -7.37 -32.86 -11.21
C LYS A 287 -6.44 -31.68 -10.90
N LYS A 288 -5.13 -31.93 -10.82
CA LYS A 288 -4.08 -30.90 -10.66
C LYS A 288 -4.24 -29.80 -11.71
N LYS A 289 -4.65 -28.60 -11.29
CA LYS A 289 -4.73 -27.41 -12.15
C LYS A 289 -3.36 -26.78 -12.39
N LYS A 290 -3.18 -26.22 -13.59
CA LYS A 290 -2.00 -25.44 -14.00
C LYS A 290 -1.86 -24.18 -13.13
N SER A 291 -0.62 -23.89 -12.78
CA SER A 291 -0.17 -22.75 -11.97
C SER A 291 -0.94 -21.45 -12.18
N PHE A 292 -1.58 -20.96 -11.10
CA PHE A 292 -2.33 -19.72 -10.97
C PHE A 292 -1.41 -18.45 -10.91
N LEU A 293 -0.09 -18.64 -11.06
CA LEU A 293 0.92 -17.57 -10.92
C LEU A 293 0.74 -16.37 -11.87
N GLY A 294 0.08 -16.54 -13.01
CA GLY A 294 -0.12 -15.46 -13.98
C GLY A 294 -1.17 -14.41 -13.61
N ARG A 295 -2.12 -14.71 -12.70
CA ARG A 295 -3.18 -13.78 -12.26
C ARG A 295 -2.86 -13.03 -10.97
N LEU A 296 -1.77 -13.39 -10.29
CA LEU A 296 -1.48 -12.95 -8.92
C LEU A 296 -0.80 -11.57 -8.83
N PHE A 297 -0.30 -11.03 -9.93
CA PHE A 297 0.53 -9.81 -9.94
C PHE A 297 0.09 -8.77 -10.99
N GLY A 298 -1.14 -8.86 -11.49
CA GLY A 298 -1.73 -7.92 -12.43
C GLY A 298 -2.76 -7.00 -11.73
N LYS A 299 -2.35 -5.77 -11.48
CA LYS A 299 -2.97 -4.51 -11.05
C LYS A 299 -2.75 -4.15 -9.61
#